data_d133f3f3d911c4693703960ce420da4c
#
_entry.id   d133f3f3d911c4693703960ce420da4c
#
_cell.length_a   1.000
_cell.length_b   1.000
_cell.length_c   1.000
_cell.angle_alpha   90.00
_cell.angle_beta   90.00
_cell.angle_gamma   90.00
#
_symmetry.space_group_name_H-M   'P 1'
#
loop_
_entity.id
_entity.type
_entity.pdbx_description
1 polymer ?
#
loop_
_entity_poly.entity_id
_entity_poly.type
_entity_poly.pdbx_seq_one_letter_code
_entity_poly.pdbx_strand_id
1 'polypeptide(L)'
;MSIRSVIVHDLSQAQTATAQAIALGAPLELRSPPDGAAILGPAVFKAIADDLAQTHPGAASTMILDCGTNAGLAMAALRQGCKDICVDVPTETRAKIAAMAHAQSARLHGPVEIALDLAAAADSRTFNKQSRMKALLEQFLRGDARDD
;
A
#
# COMPACT_ATOMS: atom_id res chain seq x y z
N MET A 1 -4.09 -17.95 -4.79
CA MET A 1 -3.96 -17.18 -3.53
C MET A 1 -4.22 -15.72 -3.80
N SER A 2 -5.17 -15.14 -3.11
CA SER A 2 -5.40 -13.69 -3.19
C SER A 2 -4.30 -12.94 -2.43
N ILE A 3 -3.79 -11.87 -3.03
CA ILE A 3 -2.82 -10.98 -2.38
C ILE A 3 -3.56 -10.19 -1.30
N ARG A 4 -3.00 -10.16 -0.11
CA ARG A 4 -3.55 -9.41 1.01
C ARG A 4 -3.06 -7.97 1.00
N SER A 5 -3.97 -7.02 1.11
CA SER A 5 -3.65 -5.60 1.17
C SER A 5 -3.55 -5.13 2.62
N VAL A 6 -2.51 -4.37 2.92
CA VAL A 6 -2.30 -3.76 4.23
C VAL A 6 -2.16 -2.26 4.05
N ILE A 7 -2.97 -1.48 4.76
CA ILE A 7 -2.90 -0.03 4.76
C ILE A 7 -1.86 0.43 5.78
N VAL A 8 -0.89 1.19 5.32
CA VAL A 8 0.20 1.74 6.13
C VAL A 8 0.20 3.26 6.07
N HIS A 9 0.50 3.90 7.19
CA HIS A 9 0.45 5.35 7.34
C HIS A 9 1.84 5.99 7.46
N ASP A 10 2.86 5.19 7.73
CA ASP A 10 4.24 5.65 7.89
C ASP A 10 5.25 4.55 7.54
N LEU A 11 6.52 4.94 7.52
CA LEU A 11 7.62 4.03 7.22
C LEU A 11 7.71 2.87 8.23
N SER A 12 7.50 3.14 9.50
CA SER A 12 7.58 2.11 10.56
C SER A 12 6.54 1.00 10.35
N GLN A 13 5.31 1.37 10.04
CA GLN A 13 4.25 0.42 9.72
C GLN A 13 4.57 -0.39 8.46
N ALA A 14 5.07 0.28 7.43
CA ALA A 14 5.47 -0.38 6.18
C ALA A 14 6.60 -1.39 6.40
N GLN A 15 7.61 -1.04 7.19
CA GLN A 15 8.72 -1.93 7.55
C GLN A 15 8.24 -3.13 8.36
N THR A 16 7.36 -2.93 9.33
CA THR A 16 6.80 -4.01 10.15
C THR A 16 6.00 -4.99 9.30
N ALA A 17 5.14 -4.49 8.41
CA ALA A 17 4.35 -5.32 7.52
C ALA A 17 5.24 -6.13 6.56
N THR A 18 6.25 -5.48 5.98
CA THR A 18 7.20 -6.13 5.05
C THR A 18 8.00 -7.22 5.75
N ALA A 19 8.55 -6.94 6.92
CA ALA A 19 9.31 -7.93 7.69
C ALA A 19 8.45 -9.15 8.06
N GLN A 20 7.21 -8.94 8.44
CA GLN A 20 6.29 -10.03 8.77
C GLN A 20 5.93 -10.86 7.54
N ALA A 21 5.71 -10.23 6.40
CA ALA A 21 5.43 -10.94 5.14
C ALA A 21 6.63 -11.80 4.71
N ILE A 22 7.85 -11.29 4.84
CA ILE A 22 9.07 -12.05 4.57
C ILE A 22 9.16 -13.27 5.49
N ALA A 23 8.93 -13.08 6.80
CA ALA A 23 8.99 -14.16 7.77
C ALA A 23 7.98 -15.29 7.48
N LEU A 24 6.82 -14.93 6.93
CA LEU A 24 5.77 -15.89 6.57
C LEU A 24 5.88 -16.42 5.14
N GLY A 25 6.78 -15.89 4.32
CA GLY A 25 6.87 -16.20 2.90
C GLY A 25 5.61 -15.81 2.12
N ALA A 26 4.88 -14.79 2.58
CA ALA A 26 3.62 -14.35 2.01
C ALA A 26 3.82 -13.16 1.06
N PRO A 27 3.13 -13.11 -0.10
CA PRO A 27 3.10 -11.92 -0.92
C PRO A 27 2.33 -10.82 -0.21
N LEU A 28 2.77 -9.57 -0.38
CA LEU A 28 2.21 -8.41 0.32
C LEU A 28 1.93 -7.28 -0.65
N GLU A 29 0.74 -6.71 -0.55
CA GLU A 29 0.37 -5.45 -1.17
C GLU A 29 0.21 -4.40 -0.07
N LEU A 30 1.08 -3.40 -0.07
CA LEU A 30 0.96 -2.25 0.81
C LEU A 30 0.19 -1.14 0.11
N ARG A 31 -0.73 -0.51 0.81
CA ARG A 31 -1.49 0.63 0.31
C ARG A 31 -1.37 1.81 1.25
N SER A 32 -1.35 3.01 0.68
CA SER A 32 -1.60 4.23 1.45
C SER A 32 -3.04 4.23 1.99
N PRO A 33 -3.35 5.06 3.01
CA PRO A 33 -4.74 5.31 3.37
C PRO A 33 -5.54 5.83 2.16
N PRO A 34 -6.89 5.75 2.20
CA PRO A 34 -7.71 6.46 1.21
C PRO A 34 -7.29 7.91 1.10
N ASP A 35 -7.18 8.42 -0.12
CA ASP A 35 -6.67 9.77 -0.42
C ASP A 35 -5.23 10.03 0.10
N GLY A 36 -4.43 8.98 0.21
CA GLY A 36 -3.05 9.09 0.70
C GLY A 36 -2.18 10.05 -0.10
N ALA A 37 -2.44 10.19 -1.40
CA ALA A 37 -1.74 11.15 -2.25
C ALA A 37 -2.00 12.60 -1.82
N ALA A 38 -3.20 12.91 -1.33
CA ALA A 38 -3.53 14.23 -0.80
C ALA A 38 -3.01 14.45 0.63
N ILE A 39 -2.97 13.39 1.43
CA ILE A 39 -2.60 13.46 2.86
C ILE A 39 -1.08 13.43 3.04
N LEU A 40 -0.41 12.44 2.45
CA LEU A 40 1.04 12.25 2.58
C LEU A 40 1.82 12.98 1.48
N GLY A 41 1.25 13.06 0.31
CA GLY A 41 1.91 13.51 -0.89
C GLY A 41 2.68 12.41 -1.61
N PRO A 42 2.75 12.48 -2.97
CA PRO A 42 3.44 11.45 -3.76
C PRO A 42 4.93 11.32 -3.43
N ALA A 43 5.60 12.42 -3.13
CA ALA A 43 7.04 12.42 -2.83
C ALA A 43 7.36 11.65 -1.55
N VAL A 44 6.56 11.85 -0.49
CA VAL A 44 6.74 11.13 0.78
C VAL A 44 6.48 9.64 0.60
N PHE A 45 5.41 9.29 -0.09
CA PHE A 45 5.08 7.90 -0.36
C PHE A 45 6.16 7.21 -1.19
N LYS A 46 6.66 7.89 -2.23
CA LYS A 46 7.78 7.37 -3.03
C LYS A 46 9.04 7.15 -2.19
N ALA A 47 9.35 8.06 -1.28
CA ALA A 47 10.50 7.92 -0.38
C ALA A 47 10.38 6.68 0.51
N ILE A 48 9.18 6.38 1.02
CA ILE A 48 8.89 5.16 1.78
C ILE A 48 9.12 3.93 0.91
N ALA A 49 8.58 3.92 -0.31
CA ALA A 49 8.74 2.80 -1.24
C ALA A 49 10.21 2.56 -1.59
N ASP A 50 10.98 3.62 -1.85
CA ASP A 50 12.40 3.53 -2.17
C ASP A 50 13.21 2.99 -0.97
N ASP A 51 12.89 3.43 0.24
CA ASP A 51 13.53 2.92 1.47
C ASP A 51 13.29 1.41 1.64
N LEU A 52 12.04 0.96 1.47
CA LEU A 52 11.71 -0.46 1.54
C LEU A 52 12.44 -1.28 0.48
N ALA A 53 12.56 -0.78 -0.73
CA ALA A 53 13.29 -1.46 -1.79
C ALA A 53 14.79 -1.64 -1.45
N GLN A 54 15.38 -0.68 -0.74
CA GLN A 54 16.77 -0.74 -0.31
C GLN A 54 16.99 -1.64 0.91
N THR A 55 16.09 -1.56 1.89
CA THR A 55 16.23 -2.28 3.17
C THR A 55 15.69 -3.71 3.11
N HIS A 56 14.76 -3.99 2.21
CA HIS A 56 14.13 -5.30 2.04
C HIS A 56 14.12 -5.73 0.56
N PRO A 57 15.28 -5.86 -0.10
CA PRO A 57 15.33 -6.10 -1.55
C PRO A 57 14.73 -7.43 -1.99
N GLY A 58 14.61 -8.40 -1.09
CA GLY A 58 14.01 -9.70 -1.38
C GLY A 58 12.49 -9.76 -1.15
N ALA A 59 11.87 -8.66 -0.73
CA ALA A 59 10.46 -8.66 -0.42
C ALA A 59 9.60 -8.63 -1.71
N ALA A 60 8.67 -9.58 -1.82
CA ALA A 60 7.64 -9.55 -2.86
C ALA A 60 6.51 -8.62 -2.41
N SER A 61 6.79 -7.33 -2.35
CA SER A 61 5.83 -6.32 -1.92
C SER A 61 5.64 -5.24 -2.97
N THR A 62 4.41 -4.78 -3.10
CA THR A 62 4.02 -3.67 -3.96
C THR A 62 3.48 -2.54 -3.09
N MET A 63 3.89 -1.31 -3.34
CA MET A 63 3.35 -0.14 -2.63
C MET A 63 2.48 0.69 -3.56
N ILE A 64 1.19 0.77 -3.25
CA ILE A 64 0.16 1.43 -4.06
C ILE A 64 -0.28 2.73 -3.39
N LEU A 65 -0.13 3.83 -4.10
CA LEU A 65 -0.59 5.15 -3.66
C LEU A 65 -2.03 5.38 -4.10
N ASP A 66 -2.91 5.61 -3.13
CA ASP A 66 -4.31 5.96 -3.40
C ASP A 66 -4.42 7.46 -3.72
N CYS A 67 -4.88 7.75 -4.93
CA CYS A 67 -5.09 9.12 -5.42
C CYS A 67 -6.56 9.54 -5.35
N GLY A 68 -7.43 8.73 -4.73
CA GLY A 68 -8.84 9.01 -4.58
C GLY A 68 -9.54 9.21 -5.94
N THR A 69 -10.29 10.29 -6.04
CA THR A 69 -10.97 10.69 -7.27
C THR A 69 -10.25 11.82 -8.03
N ASN A 70 -9.00 12.08 -7.68
CA ASN A 70 -8.25 13.23 -8.17
C ASN A 70 -7.26 12.84 -9.29
N ALA A 71 -7.66 13.06 -10.54
CA ALA A 71 -6.83 12.79 -11.71
C ALA A 71 -5.51 13.59 -11.69
N GLY A 72 -5.54 14.82 -11.22
CA GLY A 72 -4.34 15.67 -11.11
C GLY A 72 -3.29 15.11 -10.16
N LEU A 73 -3.72 14.58 -9.02
CA LEU A 73 -2.82 13.90 -8.08
C LEU A 73 -2.26 12.60 -8.67
N ALA A 74 -3.06 11.84 -9.39
CA ALA A 74 -2.58 10.64 -10.08
C ALA A 74 -1.49 10.97 -11.10
N MET A 75 -1.69 12.01 -11.90
CA MET A 75 -0.70 12.47 -12.87
C MET A 75 0.57 13.01 -12.16
N ALA A 76 0.41 13.75 -11.07
CA ALA A 76 1.54 14.24 -10.27
C ALA A 76 2.34 13.07 -9.67
N ALA A 77 1.67 12.06 -9.15
CA ALA A 77 2.31 10.86 -8.62
C ALA A 77 3.14 10.14 -9.69
N LEU A 78 2.61 9.97 -10.88
CA LEU A 78 3.34 9.37 -12.00
C LEU A 78 4.55 10.21 -12.41
N ARG A 79 4.42 11.53 -12.48
CA ARG A 79 5.55 12.43 -12.79
C ARG A 79 6.66 12.36 -11.75
N GLN A 80 6.31 12.12 -10.48
CA GLN A 80 7.28 11.98 -9.40
C GLN A 80 7.88 10.58 -9.31
N GLY A 81 7.47 9.67 -10.18
CA GLY A 81 8.04 8.33 -10.27
C GLY A 81 7.39 7.27 -9.40
N CYS A 82 6.19 7.51 -8.87
CA CYS A 82 5.41 6.46 -8.24
C CYS A 82 5.08 5.37 -9.27
N LYS A 83 5.38 4.12 -8.94
CA LYS A 83 5.25 3.01 -9.88
C LYS A 83 3.91 2.28 -9.79
N ASP A 84 3.21 2.44 -8.68
CA ASP A 84 1.95 1.76 -8.43
C ASP A 84 0.97 2.78 -7.83
N ILE A 85 -0.11 3.04 -8.53
CA ILE A 85 -1.14 4.00 -8.10
C ILE A 85 -2.53 3.42 -8.26
N CYS A 86 -3.48 3.97 -7.51
CA CYS A 86 -4.90 3.68 -7.63
C CYS A 86 -5.66 5.00 -7.74
N VAL A 87 -6.61 5.11 -8.65
CA VAL A 87 -7.45 6.29 -8.80
C VAL A 87 -8.83 5.89 -9.31
N ASP A 88 -9.87 6.50 -8.76
CA ASP A 88 -11.25 6.29 -9.16
C ASP A 88 -11.74 7.50 -9.96
N VAL A 89 -11.73 7.35 -11.27
CA VAL A 89 -12.10 8.39 -12.24
C VAL A 89 -12.92 7.78 -13.38
N PRO A 90 -13.66 8.60 -14.14
CA PRO A 90 -14.40 8.11 -15.29
C PRO A 90 -13.51 7.37 -16.30
N THR A 91 -14.09 6.42 -17.01
CA THR A 91 -13.38 5.51 -17.92
C THR A 91 -12.47 6.23 -18.93
N GLU A 92 -12.94 7.35 -19.50
CA GLU A 92 -12.17 8.12 -20.45
C GLU A 92 -10.91 8.74 -19.82
N THR A 93 -11.04 9.33 -18.64
CA THR A 93 -9.92 9.87 -17.86
C THR A 93 -8.98 8.76 -17.41
N ARG A 94 -9.54 7.64 -16.99
CA ARG A 94 -8.75 6.47 -16.59
C ARG A 94 -7.87 5.97 -17.73
N ALA A 95 -8.39 5.92 -18.94
CA ALA A 95 -7.62 5.50 -20.12
C ALA A 95 -6.40 6.41 -20.36
N LYS A 96 -6.54 7.71 -20.17
CA LYS A 96 -5.44 8.67 -20.32
C LYS A 96 -4.36 8.47 -19.22
N ILE A 97 -4.78 8.27 -17.98
CA ILE A 97 -3.87 7.99 -16.87
C ILE A 97 -3.17 6.64 -17.09
N ALA A 98 -3.89 5.63 -17.55
CA ALA A 98 -3.31 4.32 -17.86
C ALA A 98 -2.23 4.41 -18.94
N ALA A 99 -2.44 5.23 -19.98
CA ALA A 99 -1.45 5.48 -21.02
C ALA A 99 -0.20 6.17 -20.46
N MET A 100 -0.37 7.16 -19.58
CA MET A 100 0.76 7.80 -18.90
C MET A 100 1.53 6.81 -18.01
N ALA A 101 0.82 5.98 -17.25
CA ALA A 101 1.41 4.95 -16.41
C ALA A 101 2.23 3.96 -17.25
N HIS A 102 1.66 3.47 -18.35
CA HIS A 102 2.34 2.55 -19.26
C HIS A 102 3.64 3.16 -19.81
N ALA A 103 3.59 4.43 -20.26
CA ALA A 103 4.76 5.13 -20.78
C ALA A 103 5.91 5.27 -19.75
N GLN A 104 5.60 5.24 -18.47
CA GLN A 104 6.57 5.33 -17.37
C GLN A 104 6.86 4.00 -16.69
N SER A 105 6.41 2.89 -17.26
CA SER A 105 6.52 1.55 -16.66
C SER A 105 5.90 1.48 -15.26
N ALA A 106 4.85 2.25 -15.04
CA ALA A 106 4.04 2.23 -13.82
C ALA A 106 2.75 1.42 -14.05
N ARG A 107 2.11 1.03 -12.96
CA ARG A 107 0.90 0.21 -12.98
C ARG A 107 -0.26 0.94 -12.33
N LEU A 108 -1.42 0.82 -12.92
CA LEU A 108 -2.68 1.34 -12.40
C LEU A 108 -3.48 0.20 -11.78
N HIS A 109 -3.73 0.29 -10.48
CA HIS A 109 -4.45 -0.73 -9.72
C HIS A 109 -5.91 -0.36 -9.53
N GLY A 110 -6.73 -1.38 -9.31
CA GLY A 110 -8.13 -1.23 -8.93
C GLY A 110 -8.31 -0.95 -7.44
N PRO A 111 -9.57 -0.72 -7.00
CA PRO A 111 -9.89 -0.54 -5.60
C PRO A 111 -9.57 -1.81 -4.79
N VAL A 112 -9.26 -1.62 -3.51
CA VAL A 112 -9.06 -2.74 -2.60
C VAL A 112 -10.41 -3.20 -2.02
N GLU A 113 -10.62 -4.51 -1.97
CA GLU A 113 -11.82 -5.09 -1.39
C GLU A 113 -11.67 -5.39 0.10
N ILE A 114 -10.53 -5.96 0.48
CA ILE A 114 -10.23 -6.33 1.86
C ILE A 114 -8.83 -5.86 2.22
N ALA A 115 -8.73 -5.07 3.27
CA ALA A 115 -7.45 -4.58 3.77
C ALA A 115 -7.42 -4.54 5.29
N LEU A 116 -6.23 -4.76 5.85
CA LEU A 116 -5.94 -4.50 7.26
C LEU A 116 -5.33 -3.10 7.38
N ASP A 117 -5.97 -2.21 8.14
CA ASP A 117 -5.43 -0.89 8.45
C ASP A 117 -4.61 -0.94 9.73
N LEU A 118 -3.29 -0.74 9.62
CA LEU A 118 -2.39 -0.80 10.78
C LEU A 118 -2.58 0.35 11.75
N ALA A 119 -3.10 1.49 11.34
CA ALA A 119 -3.44 2.57 12.26
C ALA A 119 -4.58 2.16 13.20
N ALA A 120 -5.63 1.50 12.69
CA ALA A 120 -6.69 0.96 13.50
C ALA A 120 -6.18 -0.12 14.47
N ALA A 121 -5.24 -0.95 14.01
CA ALA A 121 -4.60 -1.97 14.83
C ALA A 121 -3.73 -1.37 15.95
N ALA A 122 -3.15 -0.19 15.72
CA ALA A 122 -2.30 0.51 16.66
C ALA A 122 -3.08 1.35 17.70
N ASP A 123 -4.36 1.60 17.46
CA ASP A 123 -5.21 2.44 18.31
C ASP A 123 -5.71 1.74 19.58
N SER A 124 -5.03 0.72 20.01
CA SER A 124 -5.38 0.14 21.30
C SER A 124 -4.51 0.75 22.40
N ARG A 125 -5.16 1.05 23.52
CA ARG A 125 -4.54 1.51 24.77
C ARG A 125 -3.60 0.46 25.40
N THR A 126 -3.16 -0.52 24.62
CA THR A 126 -2.32 -1.60 25.08
C THR A 126 -0.86 -1.20 25.05
N PHE A 127 -0.15 -1.59 26.07
CA PHE A 127 1.24 -1.28 26.39
C PHE A 127 2.28 -1.74 25.33
N ASN A 128 1.87 -2.55 24.33
CA ASN A 128 2.78 -3.09 23.33
C ASN A 128 2.16 -3.07 21.91
N LYS A 129 2.12 -1.87 21.34
CA LYS A 129 1.60 -1.64 19.99
C LYS A 129 2.29 -2.50 18.94
N GLN A 130 3.61 -2.67 19.05
CA GLN A 130 4.41 -3.40 18.07
C GLN A 130 4.06 -4.89 18.03
N SER A 131 3.96 -5.52 19.20
CA SER A 131 3.58 -6.94 19.30
C SER A 131 2.17 -7.18 18.79
N ARG A 132 1.24 -6.27 19.07
CA ARG A 132 -0.14 -6.39 18.59
C ARG A 132 -0.22 -6.24 17.08
N MET A 133 0.50 -5.29 16.49
CA MET A 133 0.57 -5.14 15.03
C MET A 133 1.12 -6.40 14.37
N LYS A 134 2.18 -6.97 14.92
CA LYS A 134 2.75 -8.23 14.40
C LYS A 134 1.76 -9.39 14.48
N ALA A 135 1.05 -9.54 15.58
CA ALA A 135 0.07 -10.60 15.76
C ALA A 135 -1.10 -10.48 14.78
N LEU A 136 -1.62 -9.27 14.58
CA LEU A 136 -2.69 -9.01 13.64
C LEU A 136 -2.25 -9.21 12.19
N LEU A 137 -1.04 -8.77 11.84
CA LEU A 137 -0.44 -9.01 10.53
C LEU A 137 -0.28 -10.50 10.26
N GLU A 138 0.23 -11.26 11.21
CA GLU A 138 0.41 -12.70 11.09
C GLU A 138 -0.93 -13.38 10.81
N GLN A 139 -1.94 -13.09 11.60
CA GLN A 139 -3.28 -13.64 11.43
C GLN A 139 -3.87 -13.27 10.06
N PHE A 140 -3.76 -12.02 9.67
CA PHE A 140 -4.29 -11.52 8.39
C PHE A 140 -3.56 -12.13 7.19
N LEU A 141 -2.22 -12.17 7.22
CA LEU A 141 -1.42 -12.69 6.11
C LEU A 141 -1.53 -14.20 5.96
N ARG A 142 -1.73 -14.93 7.04
CA ARG A 142 -1.97 -16.39 6.99
C ARG A 142 -3.34 -16.76 6.43
N GLY A 143 -4.25 -15.81 6.33
CA GLY A 143 -5.60 -16.08 5.84
C GLY A 143 -6.48 -16.80 6.85
N ASP A 144 -6.16 -16.75 8.13
CA ASP A 144 -6.97 -17.24 9.24
C ASP A 144 -8.18 -16.34 9.53
N ALA A 145 -8.72 -15.70 8.51
CA ALA A 145 -10.10 -15.31 8.60
C ALA A 145 -10.88 -16.63 8.51
N ARG A 146 -11.36 -17.10 9.62
CA ARG A 146 -12.40 -18.12 9.63
C ARG A 146 -13.56 -17.54 8.82
N ASP A 147 -13.69 -18.03 7.60
CA ASP A 147 -14.93 -17.93 6.86
C ASP A 147 -15.96 -18.77 7.62
N ASP A 148 -16.57 -18.19 8.60
CA ASP A 148 -17.82 -18.68 9.16
C ASP A 148 -18.96 -17.78 8.69
#